data_8fe697db5b12aa1217d29e15ada7e848
#
_entry.id   8fe697db5b12aa1217d29e15ada7e848
#
_cell.length_a   1.000
_cell.length_b   1.000
_cell.length_c   1.000
_cell.angle_alpha   90.00
_cell.angle_beta   90.00
_cell.angle_gamma   90.00
#
_symmetry.space_group_name_H-M   'P 1'
#
loop_
_entity.id
_entity.type
_entity.pdbx_description
1 polymer ?
#
loop_
_entity_poly.entity_id
_entity_poly.type
_entity_poly.pdbx_seq_one_letter_code
_entity_poly.pdbx_strand_id
1 'polypeptide(L)'
;MSIGLARLREEPERIRQGAIDKGEDPSIVDAALALETRRRELLGESDQLKAERNSASRQIGEAIRAGAAPTGPEVAALRKASTDAGTQIERIDAELAAAETQLEELMVRIPNPADPDVPVGDESANQVVRTWGEVLPKDVTANGVQWTRRPHWEVAADLKMFDLERGAKITGSGFPVYTGPGSRLQRSLIDMMLDIHTGEHGMTEIWPPAMVNAASARGTGQIPDKEDLMYIVTRDELYLVPTAEVPVTNLHRDEIFEADQLPIRYAAYSPCFRREAGAAGKDTRGILRVHQFDKVEMVLFEKP
;
A
#
# COMPACT_ATOMS: atom_id res chain seq x y z
N MET A 1 0.65 3.85 -4.19
CA MET A 1 1.69 4.87 -3.91
C MET A 1 1.01 6.14 -3.46
N SER A 2 1.40 6.69 -2.31
CA SER A 2 0.90 7.98 -1.85
C SER A 2 1.45 9.13 -2.69
N ILE A 3 0.74 10.26 -2.70
CA ILE A 3 1.24 11.50 -3.30
C ILE A 3 2.48 11.94 -2.52
N GLY A 4 3.58 12.25 -3.22
CA GLY A 4 4.79 12.77 -2.57
C GLY A 4 4.60 14.23 -2.12
N LEU A 5 5.32 14.65 -1.06
CA LEU A 5 5.28 16.02 -0.54
C LEU A 5 5.66 17.07 -1.58
N ALA A 6 6.57 16.75 -2.50
CA ALA A 6 6.92 17.65 -3.59
C ALA A 6 5.69 17.94 -4.47
N ARG A 7 5.01 16.89 -4.90
CA ARG A 7 3.82 17.00 -5.74
C ARG A 7 2.67 17.71 -5.01
N LEU A 8 2.51 17.47 -3.70
CA LEU A 8 1.51 18.17 -2.89
C LEU A 8 1.72 19.70 -2.94
N ARG A 9 2.98 20.15 -2.93
CA ARG A 9 3.31 21.59 -2.99
C ARG A 9 3.20 22.18 -4.40
N GLU A 10 3.58 21.40 -5.42
CA GLU A 10 3.68 21.87 -6.80
C GLU A 10 2.34 21.84 -7.53
N GLU A 11 1.48 20.87 -7.21
CA GLU A 11 0.20 20.66 -7.90
C GLU A 11 -1.02 20.61 -6.93
N PRO A 12 -1.14 21.49 -5.92
CA PRO A 12 -2.18 21.37 -4.91
C PRO A 12 -3.60 21.40 -5.49
N GLU A 13 -3.84 22.26 -6.51
CA GLU A 13 -5.15 22.36 -7.14
C GLU A 13 -5.54 21.08 -7.89
N ARG A 14 -4.59 20.44 -8.57
CA ARG A 14 -4.83 19.16 -9.25
C ARG A 14 -5.16 18.05 -8.26
N ILE A 15 -4.47 18.02 -7.12
CA ILE A 15 -4.71 17.04 -6.08
C ILE A 15 -6.08 17.28 -5.42
N ARG A 16 -6.43 18.55 -5.15
CA ARG A 16 -7.73 18.94 -4.61
C ARG A 16 -8.87 18.56 -5.56
N GLN A 17 -8.72 18.84 -6.85
CA GLN A 17 -9.69 18.44 -7.85
C GLN A 17 -9.81 16.91 -7.94
N GLY A 18 -8.68 16.20 -7.87
CA GLY A 18 -8.68 14.73 -7.85
C GLY A 18 -9.42 14.12 -6.65
N ALA A 19 -9.41 14.78 -5.49
CA ALA A 19 -10.23 14.38 -4.35
C ALA A 19 -11.73 14.60 -4.64
N ILE A 20 -12.09 15.75 -5.18
CA ILE A 20 -13.48 16.08 -5.59
C ILE A 20 -13.98 15.07 -6.62
N ASP A 21 -13.20 14.78 -7.65
CA ASP A 21 -13.57 13.86 -8.74
C ASP A 21 -13.84 12.44 -8.25
N LYS A 22 -13.22 12.07 -7.13
CA LYS A 22 -13.41 10.76 -6.46
C LYS A 22 -14.46 10.77 -5.35
N GLY A 23 -15.15 11.90 -5.13
CA GLY A 23 -16.15 12.05 -4.07
C GLY A 23 -15.58 12.14 -2.66
N GLU A 24 -14.29 12.43 -2.53
CA GLU A 24 -13.58 12.59 -1.25
C GLU A 24 -13.56 14.05 -0.79
N ASP A 25 -13.36 14.28 0.50
CA ASP A 25 -13.29 15.63 1.06
C ASP A 25 -11.97 16.33 0.66
N PRO A 26 -12.03 17.40 -0.16
CA PRO A 26 -10.83 18.12 -0.58
C PRO A 26 -10.11 18.86 0.54
N SER A 27 -10.74 19.09 1.70
CA SER A 27 -10.15 19.80 2.83
C SER A 27 -8.94 19.06 3.43
N ILE A 28 -8.83 17.74 3.21
CA ILE A 28 -7.66 16.95 3.60
C ILE A 28 -6.38 17.46 2.93
N VAL A 29 -6.47 17.96 1.70
CA VAL A 29 -5.34 18.52 0.93
C VAL A 29 -4.87 19.83 1.58
N ASP A 30 -5.81 20.69 1.99
CA ASP A 30 -5.49 21.95 2.66
C ASP A 30 -4.85 21.73 4.04
N ALA A 31 -5.38 20.75 4.79
CA ALA A 31 -4.81 20.37 6.09
C ALA A 31 -3.38 19.83 5.94
N ALA A 32 -3.13 18.99 4.93
CA ALA A 32 -1.80 18.45 4.65
C ALA A 32 -0.82 19.55 4.23
N LEU A 33 -1.25 20.51 3.40
CA LEU A 33 -0.43 21.67 3.00
C LEU A 33 -0.07 22.57 4.21
N ALA A 34 -1.01 22.81 5.10
CA ALA A 34 -0.77 23.59 6.30
C ALA A 34 0.27 22.93 7.21
N LEU A 35 0.16 21.60 7.41
CA LEU A 35 1.14 20.82 8.18
C LEU A 35 2.52 20.78 7.51
N GLU A 36 2.60 20.62 6.19
CA GLU A 36 3.88 20.65 5.46
C GLU A 36 4.54 22.03 5.56
N THR A 37 3.77 23.11 5.50
CA THR A 37 4.27 24.46 5.72
C THR A 37 4.84 24.59 7.13
N ARG A 38 4.07 24.19 8.14
CA ARG A 38 4.52 24.23 9.54
C ARG A 38 5.76 23.38 9.78
N ARG A 39 5.82 22.19 9.22
CA ARG A 39 6.99 21.30 9.26
C ARG A 39 8.25 22.00 8.75
N ARG A 40 8.15 22.68 7.61
CA ARG A 40 9.29 23.42 7.02
C ARG A 40 9.73 24.60 7.88
N GLU A 41 8.78 25.32 8.46
CA GLU A 41 9.09 26.42 9.40
C GLU A 41 9.86 25.86 10.61
N LEU A 42 9.35 24.80 11.26
CA LEU A 42 9.98 24.17 12.40
C LEU A 42 11.38 23.63 12.09
N LEU A 43 11.58 23.04 10.91
CA LEU A 43 12.91 22.61 10.44
C LEU A 43 13.87 23.80 10.34
N GLY A 44 13.44 24.90 9.72
CA GLY A 44 14.23 26.10 9.59
C GLY A 44 14.61 26.72 10.96
N GLU A 45 13.64 26.80 11.87
CA GLU A 45 13.86 27.27 13.25
C GLU A 45 14.86 26.37 14.01
N SER A 46 14.69 25.03 13.90
CA SER A 46 15.60 24.06 14.54
C SER A 46 17.03 24.16 14.00
N ASP A 47 17.18 24.29 12.68
CA ASP A 47 18.49 24.43 12.04
C ASP A 47 19.19 25.71 12.45
N GLN A 48 18.45 26.82 12.53
CA GLN A 48 18.99 28.10 12.99
C GLN A 48 19.47 27.99 14.47
N LEU A 49 18.67 27.46 15.36
CA LEU A 49 19.04 27.28 16.77
C LEU A 49 20.22 26.32 16.95
N LYS A 50 20.29 25.24 16.14
CA LYS A 50 21.44 24.32 16.10
C LYS A 50 22.71 25.05 15.66
N ALA A 51 22.63 25.95 14.67
CA ALA A 51 23.76 26.77 14.24
C ALA A 51 24.20 27.75 15.33
N GLU A 52 23.25 28.43 15.99
CA GLU A 52 23.52 29.34 17.12
C GLU A 52 24.19 28.62 18.29
N ARG A 53 23.67 27.44 18.68
CA ARG A 53 24.26 26.61 19.75
C ARG A 53 25.69 26.17 19.42
N ASN A 54 25.92 25.76 18.15
CA ASN A 54 27.27 25.39 17.70
C ASN A 54 28.22 26.58 17.68
N SER A 55 27.75 27.77 17.30
CA SER A 55 28.51 29.01 17.35
C SER A 55 28.90 29.38 18.80
N ALA A 56 27.92 29.35 19.71
CA ALA A 56 28.16 29.61 21.14
C ALA A 56 29.20 28.64 21.74
N SER A 57 29.07 27.34 21.39
CA SER A 57 30.05 26.32 21.84
C SER A 57 31.47 26.58 21.31
N ARG A 58 31.60 27.05 20.07
CA ARG A 58 32.89 27.46 19.50
C ARG A 58 33.47 28.67 20.19
N GLN A 59 32.66 29.72 20.43
CA GLN A 59 33.06 30.94 21.11
C GLN A 59 33.51 30.66 22.55
N ILE A 60 32.84 29.76 23.27
CA ILE A 60 33.27 29.29 24.59
C ILE A 60 34.67 28.70 24.50
N GLY A 61 34.95 27.83 23.53
CA GLY A 61 36.26 27.22 23.33
C GLY A 61 37.35 28.24 22.98
N GLU A 62 37.02 29.26 22.19
CA GLU A 62 37.91 30.36 21.82
C GLU A 62 38.22 31.28 23.02
N ALA A 63 37.20 31.70 23.78
CA ALA A 63 37.34 32.52 24.95
C ALA A 63 38.23 31.85 26.03
N ILE A 64 38.02 30.57 26.29
CA ILE A 64 38.84 29.82 27.25
C ILE A 64 40.30 29.71 26.75
N ARG A 65 40.53 29.47 25.46
CA ARG A 65 41.90 29.47 24.90
C ARG A 65 42.59 30.84 24.95
N ALA A 66 41.81 31.89 24.85
CA ALA A 66 42.28 33.27 24.99
C ALA A 66 42.53 33.72 26.46
N GLY A 67 42.30 32.81 27.44
CA GLY A 67 42.57 33.06 28.87
C GLY A 67 41.35 33.53 29.68
N ALA A 68 40.14 33.49 29.10
CA ALA A 68 38.93 33.78 29.86
C ALA A 68 38.70 32.71 30.95
N ALA A 69 38.27 33.16 32.15
CA ALA A 69 37.95 32.23 33.22
C ALA A 69 36.74 31.36 32.83
N PRO A 70 36.80 30.02 33.00
CA PRO A 70 35.68 29.12 32.65
C PRO A 70 34.34 29.44 33.33
N THR A 71 34.37 30.16 34.42
CA THR A 71 33.22 30.65 35.20
C THR A 71 33.03 32.16 35.07
N GLY A 72 33.79 32.83 34.20
CA GLY A 72 33.68 34.25 33.95
C GLY A 72 32.36 34.67 33.33
N PRO A 73 31.94 35.92 33.46
CA PRO A 73 30.61 36.37 33.02
C PRO A 73 30.36 36.18 31.53
N GLU A 74 31.38 36.31 30.69
CA GLU A 74 31.31 36.11 29.24
C GLU A 74 31.02 34.62 28.90
N VAL A 75 31.80 33.70 29.46
CA VAL A 75 31.63 32.25 29.27
C VAL A 75 30.28 31.80 29.86
N ALA A 76 29.87 32.36 31.00
CA ALA A 76 28.57 32.06 31.60
C ALA A 76 27.40 32.50 30.72
N ALA A 77 27.49 33.69 30.09
CA ALA A 77 26.48 34.18 29.15
C ALA A 77 26.37 33.27 27.91
N LEU A 78 27.48 32.84 27.31
CA LEU A 78 27.51 31.93 26.18
C LEU A 78 26.99 30.55 26.55
N ARG A 79 27.29 30.03 27.72
CA ARG A 79 26.72 28.76 28.22
C ARG A 79 25.23 28.85 28.42
N LYS A 80 24.73 29.96 28.98
CA LYS A 80 23.30 30.19 29.12
C LYS A 80 22.61 30.21 27.76
N ALA A 81 23.14 30.99 26.81
CA ALA A 81 22.60 31.01 25.43
C ALA A 81 22.57 29.62 24.77
N SER A 82 23.65 28.83 24.95
CA SER A 82 23.70 27.46 24.44
C SER A 82 22.66 26.52 25.09
N THR A 83 22.43 26.68 26.41
CA THR A 83 21.42 25.92 27.16
C THR A 83 20.01 26.33 26.74
N ASP A 84 19.74 27.63 26.64
CA ASP A 84 18.44 28.17 26.23
C ASP A 84 18.09 27.69 24.79
N ALA A 85 19.07 27.75 23.89
CA ALA A 85 18.94 27.20 22.55
C ALA A 85 18.66 25.67 22.56
N GLY A 86 19.34 24.93 23.42
CA GLY A 86 19.09 23.47 23.59
C GLY A 86 17.66 23.19 24.01
N THR A 87 17.12 23.89 24.99
CA THR A 87 15.73 23.73 25.44
C THR A 87 14.71 24.09 24.36
N GLN A 88 15.02 25.14 23.57
CA GLN A 88 14.14 25.50 22.44
C GLN A 88 14.17 24.45 21.33
N ILE A 89 15.35 23.89 21.03
CA ILE A 89 15.48 22.79 20.03
C ILE A 89 14.65 21.58 20.47
N GLU A 90 14.74 21.16 21.73
CA GLU A 90 13.95 20.03 22.25
C GLU A 90 12.44 20.25 22.06
N ARG A 91 11.95 21.46 22.34
CA ARG A 91 10.54 21.80 22.13
C ARG A 91 10.15 21.76 20.66
N ILE A 92 10.98 22.35 19.79
CA ILE A 92 10.72 22.39 18.34
C ILE A 92 10.79 20.98 17.75
N ASP A 93 11.76 20.17 18.15
CA ASP A 93 11.89 18.78 17.67
C ASP A 93 10.67 17.93 18.09
N ALA A 94 10.07 18.18 19.27
CA ALA A 94 8.83 17.52 19.69
C ALA A 94 7.62 17.99 18.86
N GLU A 95 7.50 19.31 18.57
CA GLU A 95 6.45 19.84 17.70
C GLU A 95 6.61 19.30 16.25
N LEU A 96 7.83 19.21 15.76
CA LEU A 96 8.16 18.67 14.44
C LEU A 96 7.73 17.22 14.33
N ALA A 97 8.08 16.37 15.29
CA ALA A 97 7.69 14.97 15.31
C ALA A 97 6.17 14.79 15.31
N ALA A 98 5.45 15.63 16.08
CA ALA A 98 3.99 15.61 16.08
C ALA A 98 3.40 16.03 14.71
N ALA A 99 3.94 17.08 14.09
CA ALA A 99 3.51 17.54 12.78
C ALA A 99 3.80 16.49 11.68
N GLU A 100 4.95 15.82 11.73
CA GLU A 100 5.31 14.76 10.79
C GLU A 100 4.37 13.56 10.90
N THR A 101 4.04 13.13 12.12
CA THR A 101 3.07 12.04 12.34
C THR A 101 1.69 12.38 11.76
N GLN A 102 1.17 13.59 12.06
CA GLN A 102 -0.12 14.02 11.54
C GLN A 102 -0.11 14.17 10.00
N LEU A 103 0.98 14.69 9.46
CA LEU A 103 1.15 14.84 8.01
C LEU A 103 1.15 13.47 7.31
N GLU A 104 1.87 12.49 7.85
CA GLU A 104 1.88 11.12 7.33
C GLU A 104 0.48 10.50 7.31
N GLU A 105 -0.29 10.67 8.40
CA GLU A 105 -1.67 10.17 8.49
C GLU A 105 -2.60 10.80 7.45
N LEU A 106 -2.44 12.08 7.14
CA LEU A 106 -3.21 12.73 6.08
C LEU A 106 -2.75 12.29 4.69
N MET A 107 -1.44 12.22 4.47
CA MET A 107 -0.86 11.88 3.16
C MET A 107 -1.28 10.51 2.64
N VAL A 108 -1.47 9.52 3.52
CA VAL A 108 -1.92 8.18 3.12
C VAL A 108 -3.39 8.14 2.70
N ARG A 109 -4.18 9.15 3.09
CA ARG A 109 -5.61 9.28 2.76
C ARG A 109 -5.89 10.12 1.53
N ILE A 110 -4.95 10.97 1.12
CA ILE A 110 -5.13 11.81 -0.08
C ILE A 110 -5.18 10.91 -1.32
N PRO A 111 -6.29 10.91 -2.07
CA PRO A 111 -6.41 10.07 -3.26
C PRO A 111 -5.53 10.59 -4.39
N ASN A 112 -4.93 9.68 -5.17
CA ASN A 112 -4.23 10.06 -6.38
C ASN A 112 -5.21 10.62 -7.40
N PRO A 113 -4.93 11.77 -8.04
CA PRO A 113 -5.73 12.27 -9.16
C PRO A 113 -5.78 11.24 -10.29
N ALA A 114 -6.94 11.10 -10.92
CA ALA A 114 -7.06 10.32 -12.13
C ALA A 114 -6.36 11.02 -13.31
N ASP A 115 -6.03 10.26 -14.35
CA ASP A 115 -5.55 10.86 -15.59
C ASP A 115 -6.69 11.61 -16.30
N PRO A 116 -6.37 12.65 -17.12
CA PRO A 116 -7.39 13.53 -17.71
C PRO A 116 -8.38 12.83 -18.66
N ASP A 117 -8.02 11.66 -19.19
CA ASP A 117 -8.85 10.86 -20.08
C ASP A 117 -9.79 9.90 -19.34
N VAL A 118 -9.68 9.81 -18.02
CA VAL A 118 -10.58 8.99 -17.20
C VAL A 118 -11.88 9.74 -16.92
N PRO A 119 -13.05 9.21 -17.31
CA PRO A 119 -14.33 9.86 -17.04
C PRO A 119 -14.58 10.05 -15.54
N VAL A 120 -15.08 11.22 -15.15
CA VAL A 120 -15.50 11.49 -13.78
C VAL A 120 -16.96 11.08 -13.62
N GLY A 121 -17.28 10.30 -12.58
CA GLY A 121 -18.62 9.84 -12.28
C GLY A 121 -18.66 8.43 -11.70
N ASP A 122 -19.86 7.86 -11.63
CA ASP A 122 -20.13 6.47 -11.23
C ASP A 122 -20.02 5.49 -12.43
N GLU A 123 -20.51 4.26 -12.26
CA GLU A 123 -20.51 3.22 -13.30
C GLU A 123 -21.21 3.66 -14.61
N SER A 124 -22.15 4.62 -14.55
CA SER A 124 -22.84 5.12 -15.75
C SER A 124 -21.93 5.96 -16.66
N ALA A 125 -20.83 6.49 -16.12
CA ALA A 125 -19.82 7.25 -16.87
C ALA A 125 -18.80 6.34 -17.56
N ASN A 126 -18.81 5.03 -17.32
CA ASN A 126 -17.87 4.09 -17.94
C ASN A 126 -17.98 4.11 -19.46
N GLN A 127 -16.82 4.17 -20.11
CA GLN A 127 -16.72 4.14 -21.57
C GLN A 127 -16.10 2.81 -22.04
N VAL A 128 -16.77 2.14 -23.00
CA VAL A 128 -16.23 0.95 -23.63
C VAL A 128 -15.16 1.36 -24.63
N VAL A 129 -13.89 1.18 -24.25
CA VAL A 129 -12.75 1.55 -25.08
C VAL A 129 -12.60 0.62 -26.28
N ARG A 130 -12.84 -0.69 -26.10
CA ARG A 130 -12.72 -1.71 -27.14
C ARG A 130 -13.56 -2.92 -26.82
N THR A 131 -14.20 -3.47 -27.84
CA THR A 131 -14.85 -4.81 -27.81
C THR A 131 -14.05 -5.79 -28.65
N TRP A 132 -13.92 -7.01 -28.18
CA TRP A 132 -13.31 -8.11 -28.91
C TRP A 132 -14.05 -9.43 -28.66
N GLY A 133 -14.18 -10.24 -29.72
CA GLY A 133 -14.88 -11.52 -29.69
C GLY A 133 -16.40 -11.39 -29.70
N GLU A 134 -17.06 -12.53 -29.70
CA GLU A 134 -18.52 -12.64 -29.67
C GLU A 134 -18.95 -13.32 -28.35
N VAL A 135 -20.03 -12.84 -27.77
CA VAL A 135 -20.68 -13.55 -26.66
C VAL A 135 -21.43 -14.74 -27.22
N LEU A 136 -20.93 -15.94 -26.94
CA LEU A 136 -21.62 -17.17 -27.38
C LEU A 136 -23.03 -17.23 -26.79
N PRO A 137 -24.03 -17.64 -27.57
CA PRO A 137 -25.40 -17.81 -27.08
C PRO A 137 -25.44 -18.87 -25.96
N LYS A 138 -26.56 -18.90 -25.23
CA LYS A 138 -26.78 -19.89 -24.18
C LYS A 138 -26.71 -21.31 -24.70
N ASP A 139 -27.36 -21.56 -25.85
CA ASP A 139 -27.36 -22.84 -26.54
C ASP A 139 -26.36 -22.79 -27.70
N VAL A 140 -25.45 -23.71 -27.74
CA VAL A 140 -24.32 -23.75 -28.67
C VAL A 140 -24.32 -25.11 -29.37
N THR A 141 -24.11 -25.11 -30.70
CA THR A 141 -23.82 -26.32 -31.46
C THR A 141 -22.37 -26.30 -31.89
N ALA A 142 -21.59 -27.24 -31.41
CA ALA A 142 -20.20 -27.42 -31.81
C ALA A 142 -19.91 -28.87 -32.15
N ASN A 143 -19.24 -29.12 -33.26
CA ASN A 143 -18.92 -30.47 -33.76
C ASN A 143 -20.14 -31.43 -33.89
N GLY A 144 -21.30 -30.88 -34.25
CA GLY A 144 -22.55 -31.63 -34.35
C GLY A 144 -23.25 -31.97 -33.04
N VAL A 145 -22.71 -31.51 -31.92
CA VAL A 145 -23.29 -31.69 -30.59
C VAL A 145 -23.91 -30.36 -30.11
N GLN A 146 -25.17 -30.42 -29.74
CA GLN A 146 -25.88 -29.31 -29.11
C GLN A 146 -25.69 -29.38 -27.61
N TRP A 147 -25.30 -28.27 -26.99
CA TRP A 147 -25.14 -28.13 -25.55
C TRP A 147 -25.57 -26.78 -25.08
N THR A 148 -26.03 -26.69 -23.81
CA THR A 148 -26.43 -25.49 -23.15
C THR A 148 -25.34 -25.07 -22.17
N ARG A 149 -24.92 -23.80 -22.22
CA ARG A 149 -23.95 -23.22 -21.27
C ARG A 149 -24.54 -23.25 -19.86
N ARG A 150 -23.77 -23.80 -18.95
CA ARG A 150 -24.14 -23.90 -17.55
C ARG A 150 -23.21 -23.02 -16.70
N PRO A 151 -23.68 -22.46 -15.60
CA PRO A 151 -22.83 -21.72 -14.70
C PRO A 151 -21.80 -22.66 -14.04
N HIS A 152 -20.64 -22.10 -13.68
CA HIS A 152 -19.50 -22.88 -13.17
C HIS A 152 -19.83 -23.70 -11.92
N TRP A 153 -20.70 -23.23 -11.04
CA TRP A 153 -21.09 -23.96 -9.83
C TRP A 153 -21.90 -25.24 -10.12
N GLU A 154 -22.68 -25.28 -11.19
CA GLU A 154 -23.40 -26.50 -11.61
C GLU A 154 -22.44 -27.51 -12.25
N VAL A 155 -21.58 -27.04 -13.16
CA VAL A 155 -20.56 -27.88 -13.80
C VAL A 155 -19.61 -28.49 -12.77
N ALA A 156 -19.15 -27.67 -11.81
CA ALA A 156 -18.24 -28.12 -10.77
C ALA A 156 -18.91 -29.06 -9.75
N ALA A 157 -20.21 -28.91 -9.50
CA ALA A 157 -20.97 -29.85 -8.66
C ALA A 157 -21.02 -31.25 -9.32
N ASP A 158 -21.35 -31.34 -10.61
CA ASP A 158 -21.40 -32.61 -11.34
C ASP A 158 -20.02 -33.28 -11.41
N LEU A 159 -18.97 -32.47 -11.58
CA LEU A 159 -17.59 -32.96 -11.62
C LEU A 159 -16.97 -33.13 -10.22
N LYS A 160 -17.69 -32.82 -9.15
CA LYS A 160 -17.24 -32.89 -7.76
C LYS A 160 -15.91 -32.15 -7.53
N MET A 161 -15.81 -30.93 -8.08
CA MET A 161 -14.58 -30.16 -8.06
C MET A 161 -14.41 -29.34 -6.77
N PHE A 162 -15.51 -28.89 -6.15
CA PHE A 162 -15.47 -28.20 -4.87
C PHE A 162 -16.75 -28.46 -4.05
N ASP A 163 -16.63 -28.25 -2.74
CA ASP A 163 -17.69 -28.42 -1.77
C ASP A 163 -17.86 -27.14 -0.95
N LEU A 164 -18.88 -26.38 -1.25
CA LEU A 164 -19.19 -25.11 -0.57
C LEU A 164 -19.88 -25.35 0.78
N GLU A 165 -20.67 -26.41 0.89
CA GLU A 165 -21.41 -26.73 2.12
C GLU A 165 -20.45 -27.13 3.24
N ARG A 166 -19.49 -28.03 2.94
CA ARG A 166 -18.45 -28.39 3.90
C ARG A 166 -17.49 -27.26 4.18
N GLY A 167 -17.19 -26.41 3.21
CA GLY A 167 -16.44 -25.19 3.42
C GLY A 167 -17.12 -24.25 4.41
N ALA A 168 -18.42 -24.01 4.21
CA ALA A 168 -19.21 -23.21 5.15
C ALA A 168 -19.27 -23.83 6.56
N LYS A 169 -19.32 -25.15 6.67
CA LYS A 169 -19.32 -25.87 7.96
C LYS A 169 -18.03 -25.64 8.77
N ILE A 170 -16.87 -25.63 8.12
CA ILE A 170 -15.57 -25.56 8.80
C ILE A 170 -15.09 -24.12 9.05
N THR A 171 -15.52 -23.15 8.23
CA THR A 171 -15.01 -21.79 8.33
C THR A 171 -16.10 -20.73 8.25
N GLY A 172 -17.10 -20.93 7.37
CA GLY A 172 -18.15 -19.96 7.07
C GLY A 172 -18.43 -19.88 5.57
N SER A 173 -19.44 -19.14 5.19
CA SER A 173 -19.78 -18.91 3.77
C SER A 173 -18.62 -18.24 3.04
N GLY A 174 -18.43 -18.58 1.76
CA GLY A 174 -17.35 -18.00 0.95
C GLY A 174 -15.98 -18.65 1.10
N PHE A 175 -15.89 -19.82 1.78
CA PHE A 175 -14.66 -20.62 1.87
C PHE A 175 -14.89 -21.97 1.18
N PRO A 176 -14.50 -22.13 -0.11
CA PRO A 176 -14.67 -23.40 -0.81
C PRO A 176 -13.65 -24.44 -0.34
N VAL A 177 -14.08 -25.71 -0.29
CA VAL A 177 -13.18 -26.86 -0.19
C VAL A 177 -13.01 -27.45 -1.59
N TYR A 178 -11.83 -27.34 -2.15
CA TYR A 178 -11.52 -27.98 -3.43
C TYR A 178 -11.30 -29.48 -3.23
N THR A 179 -11.88 -30.30 -4.08
CA THR A 179 -11.84 -31.77 -3.97
C THR A 179 -11.40 -32.41 -5.27
N GLY A 180 -10.73 -33.57 -5.18
CA GLY A 180 -10.37 -34.40 -6.33
C GLY A 180 -9.83 -33.63 -7.53
N PRO A 181 -10.55 -33.63 -8.68
CA PRO A 181 -10.13 -32.94 -9.89
C PRO A 181 -10.00 -31.41 -9.70
N GLY A 182 -10.84 -30.78 -8.88
CA GLY A 182 -10.77 -29.36 -8.60
C GLY A 182 -9.48 -28.97 -7.88
N SER A 183 -9.09 -29.70 -6.84
CA SER A 183 -7.83 -29.49 -6.13
C SER A 183 -6.62 -29.69 -7.06
N ARG A 184 -6.67 -30.69 -7.95
CA ARG A 184 -5.62 -30.91 -8.93
C ARG A 184 -5.53 -29.77 -9.93
N LEU A 185 -6.67 -29.29 -10.46
CA LEU A 185 -6.72 -28.19 -11.40
C LEU A 185 -6.15 -26.90 -10.78
N GLN A 186 -6.51 -26.58 -9.53
CA GLN A 186 -5.98 -25.45 -8.79
C GLN A 186 -4.44 -25.46 -8.78
N ARG A 187 -3.85 -26.55 -8.33
CA ARG A 187 -2.38 -26.69 -8.30
C ARG A 187 -1.75 -26.59 -9.68
N SER A 188 -2.34 -27.28 -10.69
CA SER A 188 -1.82 -27.23 -12.05
C SER A 188 -1.85 -25.83 -12.65
N LEU A 189 -2.85 -25.00 -12.31
CA LEU A 189 -2.90 -23.60 -12.75
C LEU A 189 -1.83 -22.75 -12.06
N ILE A 190 -1.58 -22.98 -10.77
CA ILE A 190 -0.50 -22.30 -10.03
C ILE A 190 0.85 -22.64 -10.65
N ASP A 191 1.14 -23.95 -10.82
CA ASP A 191 2.39 -24.42 -11.40
C ASP A 191 2.59 -23.84 -12.83
N MET A 192 1.56 -23.91 -13.67
CA MET A 192 1.62 -23.37 -15.03
C MET A 192 1.93 -21.86 -15.07
N MET A 193 1.29 -21.06 -14.19
CA MET A 193 1.54 -19.62 -14.16
C MET A 193 2.96 -19.32 -13.66
N LEU A 194 3.45 -20.02 -12.64
CA LEU A 194 4.81 -19.87 -12.15
C LEU A 194 5.85 -20.30 -13.22
N ASP A 195 5.62 -21.43 -13.90
CA ASP A 195 6.50 -21.89 -14.97
C ASP A 195 6.62 -20.88 -16.12
N ILE A 196 5.50 -20.28 -16.54
CA ILE A 196 5.51 -19.22 -17.57
C ILE A 196 6.31 -18.01 -17.09
N HIS A 197 6.05 -17.54 -15.86
CA HIS A 197 6.72 -16.34 -15.36
C HIS A 197 8.22 -16.55 -15.12
N THR A 198 8.60 -17.71 -14.61
CA THR A 198 10.02 -18.03 -14.37
C THR A 198 10.76 -18.41 -15.65
N GLY A 199 10.13 -19.23 -16.51
CA GLY A 199 10.75 -19.76 -17.73
C GLY A 199 10.73 -18.78 -18.92
N GLU A 200 9.58 -18.13 -19.18
CA GLU A 200 9.41 -17.27 -20.36
C GLU A 200 9.66 -15.80 -20.05
N HIS A 201 9.22 -15.32 -18.88
CA HIS A 201 9.36 -13.92 -18.50
C HIS A 201 10.62 -13.62 -17.69
N GLY A 202 11.42 -14.64 -17.32
CA GLY A 202 12.69 -14.49 -16.62
C GLY A 202 12.55 -13.89 -15.22
N MET A 203 11.41 -14.15 -14.55
CA MET A 203 11.17 -13.67 -13.18
C MET A 203 11.78 -14.62 -12.15
N THR A 204 12.15 -14.08 -10.99
CA THR A 204 12.53 -14.88 -9.84
C THR A 204 11.29 -15.27 -9.05
N GLU A 205 11.12 -16.56 -8.79
CA GLU A 205 10.03 -17.05 -7.96
C GLU A 205 10.23 -16.68 -6.49
N ILE A 206 9.16 -16.19 -5.86
CA ILE A 206 9.12 -15.85 -4.44
C ILE A 206 7.93 -16.55 -3.78
N TRP A 207 8.19 -17.22 -2.66
CA TRP A 207 7.14 -17.73 -1.78
C TRP A 207 7.14 -16.95 -0.46
N PRO A 208 6.35 -15.89 -0.37
CA PRO A 208 6.35 -15.01 0.77
C PRO A 208 5.48 -15.56 1.92
N PRO A 209 5.66 -15.07 3.17
CA PRO A 209 4.71 -15.30 4.25
C PRO A 209 3.30 -14.82 3.90
N ALA A 210 2.28 -15.59 4.30
CA ALA A 210 0.87 -15.22 4.12
C ALA A 210 0.33 -14.26 5.21
N MET A 211 1.17 -13.87 6.16
CA MET A 211 0.87 -12.89 7.22
C MET A 211 1.95 -11.82 7.23
N VAL A 212 1.53 -10.58 7.43
CA VAL A 212 2.42 -9.41 7.45
C VAL A 212 2.13 -8.52 8.66
N ASN A 213 3.11 -7.71 9.06
CA ASN A 213 2.94 -6.68 10.09
C ASN A 213 2.23 -5.42 9.54
N ALA A 214 1.79 -4.54 10.43
CA ALA A 214 1.11 -3.30 10.08
C ALA A 214 1.95 -2.39 9.16
N ALA A 215 3.27 -2.34 9.35
CA ALA A 215 4.15 -1.53 8.50
C ALA A 215 4.13 -1.99 7.04
N SER A 216 4.10 -3.31 6.79
CA SER A 216 3.97 -3.86 5.43
C SER A 216 2.60 -3.61 4.82
N ALA A 217 1.53 -3.74 5.61
CA ALA A 217 0.18 -3.44 5.15
C ALA A 217 0.01 -1.95 4.80
N ARG A 218 0.62 -1.05 5.57
CA ARG A 218 0.66 0.40 5.31
C ARG A 218 1.49 0.72 4.07
N GLY A 219 2.65 0.09 3.90
CA GLY A 219 3.57 0.34 2.78
C GLY A 219 2.98 0.09 1.40
N THR A 220 1.92 -0.74 1.31
CA THR A 220 1.18 -1.02 0.06
C THR A 220 -0.24 -0.44 0.05
N GLY A 221 -0.58 0.44 1.01
CA GLY A 221 -1.87 1.13 1.06
C GLY A 221 -3.07 0.23 1.38
N GLN A 222 -2.85 -0.90 2.08
CA GLN A 222 -3.94 -1.73 2.57
C GLN A 222 -4.59 -1.13 3.83
N ILE A 223 -3.80 -0.49 4.67
CA ILE A 223 -4.28 0.28 5.81
C ILE A 223 -3.83 1.76 5.66
N PRO A 224 -4.63 2.74 6.13
CA PRO A 224 -5.87 2.56 6.89
C PRO A 224 -7.12 2.22 6.05
N ASP A 225 -7.18 2.58 4.77
CA ASP A 225 -8.42 2.62 3.97
C ASP A 225 -9.12 1.27 3.80
N LYS A 226 -8.37 0.18 3.76
CA LYS A 226 -8.89 -1.17 3.51
C LYS A 226 -8.79 -2.09 4.72
N GLU A 227 -8.55 -1.56 5.90
CA GLU A 227 -8.37 -2.37 7.11
C GLU A 227 -9.60 -3.25 7.39
N ASP A 228 -10.80 -2.73 7.19
CA ASP A 228 -12.05 -3.49 7.33
C ASP A 228 -12.19 -4.65 6.34
N LEU A 229 -11.41 -4.67 5.26
CA LEU A 229 -11.39 -5.73 4.27
C LEU A 229 -10.35 -6.82 4.58
N MET A 230 -9.48 -6.60 5.56
CA MET A 230 -8.43 -7.54 5.96
C MET A 230 -8.86 -8.44 7.11
N TYR A 231 -8.34 -9.66 7.13
CA TYR A 231 -8.38 -10.53 8.31
C TYR A 231 -7.21 -10.18 9.23
N ILE A 232 -7.50 -9.97 10.52
CA ILE A 232 -6.52 -9.53 11.52
C ILE A 232 -6.33 -10.63 12.57
N VAL A 233 -5.09 -10.94 12.86
CA VAL A 233 -4.68 -11.81 13.98
C VAL A 233 -4.33 -10.89 15.15
N THR A 234 -5.33 -10.54 15.94
CA THR A 234 -5.24 -9.48 16.97
C THR A 234 -4.22 -9.76 18.07
N ARG A 235 -3.99 -11.04 18.43
CA ARG A 235 -3.02 -11.42 19.47
C ARG A 235 -1.58 -11.08 19.07
N ASP A 236 -1.26 -11.27 17.80
CA ASP A 236 0.10 -11.15 17.27
C ASP A 236 0.30 -9.88 16.44
N GLU A 237 -0.75 -9.05 16.32
CA GLU A 237 -0.77 -7.81 15.53
C GLU A 237 -0.37 -8.03 14.06
N LEU A 238 -0.82 -9.16 13.49
CA LEU A 238 -0.55 -9.55 12.11
C LEU A 238 -1.82 -9.48 11.25
N TYR A 239 -1.62 -9.30 9.96
CA TYR A 239 -2.66 -9.22 8.94
C TYR A 239 -2.47 -10.37 7.95
N LEU A 240 -3.55 -11.10 7.62
CA LEU A 240 -3.51 -12.05 6.50
C LEU A 240 -3.48 -11.27 5.19
N VAL A 241 -2.60 -11.68 4.28
CA VAL A 241 -2.38 -10.95 3.03
C VAL A 241 -3.57 -11.06 2.07
N PRO A 242 -4.06 -9.96 1.50
CA PRO A 242 -5.09 -9.98 0.46
C PRO A 242 -4.49 -10.22 -0.95
N THR A 243 -3.16 -10.18 -1.07
CA THR A 243 -2.36 -10.29 -2.29
C THR A 243 -0.89 -10.47 -1.93
N ALA A 244 -0.13 -11.20 -2.74
CA ALA A 244 1.33 -11.31 -2.60
C ALA A 244 2.07 -9.98 -2.82
N GLU A 245 1.43 -8.99 -3.45
CA GLU A 245 1.96 -7.63 -3.57
C GLU A 245 2.44 -7.10 -2.21
N VAL A 246 1.65 -7.31 -1.15
CA VAL A 246 1.98 -6.76 0.18
C VAL A 246 3.32 -7.27 0.70
N PRO A 247 3.58 -8.56 0.87
CA PRO A 247 4.87 -9.04 1.36
C PRO A 247 5.99 -8.80 0.35
N VAL A 248 5.76 -9.00 -0.96
CA VAL A 248 6.83 -8.94 -1.96
C VAL A 248 7.33 -7.52 -2.18
N THR A 249 6.44 -6.52 -2.26
CA THR A 249 6.86 -5.12 -2.36
C THR A 249 7.65 -4.68 -1.13
N ASN A 250 7.28 -5.17 0.05
CA ASN A 250 7.95 -4.84 1.30
C ASN A 250 9.27 -5.62 1.54
N LEU A 251 9.66 -6.56 0.67
CA LEU A 251 11.00 -7.15 0.73
C LEU A 251 12.09 -6.07 0.66
N HIS A 252 11.83 -5.04 -0.12
CA HIS A 252 12.77 -3.95 -0.37
C HIS A 252 12.35 -2.62 0.30
N ARG A 253 11.49 -2.68 1.32
CA ARG A 253 11.16 -1.48 2.09
C ARG A 253 12.41 -0.95 2.77
N ASP A 254 12.60 0.38 2.70
CA ASP A 254 13.75 1.10 3.26
C ASP A 254 15.09 0.77 2.58
N GLU A 255 15.08 0.14 1.40
CA GLU A 255 16.27 -0.09 0.58
C GLU A 255 16.37 0.96 -0.55
N ILE A 256 17.59 1.36 -0.87
CA ILE A 256 17.93 2.22 -2.00
C ILE A 256 18.71 1.39 -3.00
N PHE A 257 18.20 1.28 -4.22
CA PHE A 257 18.84 0.55 -5.30
C PHE A 257 19.80 1.42 -6.11
N GLU A 258 20.95 0.86 -6.47
CA GLU A 258 21.75 1.40 -7.54
C GLU A 258 21.08 1.12 -8.91
N ALA A 259 21.29 2.00 -9.88
CA ALA A 259 20.59 1.93 -11.16
C ALA A 259 20.87 0.63 -11.95
N ASP A 260 21.98 -0.03 -11.73
CA ASP A 260 22.38 -1.29 -12.37
C ASP A 260 21.76 -2.54 -11.72
N GLN A 261 21.17 -2.41 -10.52
CA GLN A 261 20.42 -3.48 -9.86
C GLN A 261 18.99 -3.63 -10.43
N LEU A 262 18.52 -2.65 -11.19
CA LEU A 262 17.19 -2.65 -11.80
C LEU A 262 17.24 -3.06 -13.29
N PRO A 263 16.24 -3.81 -13.78
CA PRO A 263 14.99 -4.19 -13.11
C PRO A 263 15.13 -5.39 -12.19
N ILE A 264 14.31 -5.41 -11.11
CA ILE A 264 14.09 -6.60 -10.29
C ILE A 264 12.69 -7.12 -10.57
N ARG A 265 12.55 -8.42 -10.87
CA ARG A 265 11.29 -9.03 -11.31
C ARG A 265 10.98 -10.27 -10.52
N TYR A 266 9.85 -10.27 -9.84
CA TYR A 266 9.37 -11.36 -9.02
C TYR A 266 8.04 -11.91 -9.51
N ALA A 267 7.90 -13.25 -9.47
CA ALA A 267 6.64 -13.96 -9.56
C ALA A 267 6.38 -14.64 -8.22
N ALA A 268 5.27 -14.36 -7.58
CA ALA A 268 4.99 -14.86 -6.25
C ALA A 268 3.64 -15.57 -6.18
N TYR A 269 3.64 -16.76 -5.58
CA TYR A 269 2.41 -17.44 -5.18
C TYR A 269 2.08 -17.16 -3.73
N SER A 270 0.80 -16.86 -3.45
CA SER A 270 0.30 -16.87 -2.07
C SER A 270 -1.18 -17.24 -2.00
N PRO A 271 -1.64 -17.87 -0.91
CA PRO A 271 -3.03 -17.80 -0.52
C PRO A 271 -3.35 -16.34 -0.18
N CYS A 272 -4.54 -15.89 -0.58
CA CYS A 272 -5.02 -14.53 -0.37
C CYS A 272 -6.33 -14.55 0.41
N PHE A 273 -6.50 -13.56 1.30
CA PHE A 273 -7.63 -13.50 2.21
C PHE A 273 -8.30 -12.13 2.13
N ARG A 274 -9.61 -12.12 1.84
CA ARG A 274 -10.41 -10.89 1.79
C ARG A 274 -11.72 -11.07 2.52
N ARG A 275 -12.09 -10.15 3.38
CA ARG A 275 -13.37 -10.21 4.11
C ARG A 275 -14.59 -9.99 3.21
N GLU A 276 -14.39 -9.44 2.02
CA GLU A 276 -15.45 -9.13 1.05
C GLU A 276 -16.62 -8.35 1.68
N ALA A 277 -16.31 -7.47 2.63
CA ALA A 277 -17.30 -6.67 3.34
C ALA A 277 -18.06 -5.78 2.34
N GLY A 278 -19.40 -5.85 2.38
CA GLY A 278 -20.26 -5.11 1.47
C GLY A 278 -20.55 -5.79 0.13
N ALA A 279 -19.94 -6.93 -0.17
CA ALA A 279 -20.25 -7.68 -1.39
C ALA A 279 -21.62 -8.38 -1.25
N ALA A 280 -22.64 -7.87 -1.92
CA ALA A 280 -23.96 -8.50 -2.03
C ALA A 280 -24.36 -8.65 -3.49
N GLY A 281 -25.00 -9.78 -3.86
CA GLY A 281 -25.56 -9.96 -5.18
C GLY A 281 -25.18 -11.26 -5.91
N LYS A 282 -25.32 -11.27 -7.24
CA LYS A 282 -25.14 -12.46 -8.10
C LYS A 282 -23.70 -13.01 -8.08
N ASP A 283 -22.71 -12.16 -7.86
CA ASP A 283 -21.28 -12.54 -7.89
C ASP A 283 -20.84 -13.34 -6.66
N THR A 284 -21.68 -13.45 -5.63
CA THR A 284 -21.42 -14.28 -4.44
C THR A 284 -21.74 -15.76 -4.66
N ARG A 285 -22.33 -16.13 -5.80
CA ARG A 285 -22.67 -17.51 -6.13
C ARG A 285 -21.45 -18.26 -6.69
N GLY A 286 -21.19 -19.46 -6.16
CA GLY A 286 -20.05 -20.29 -6.60
C GLY A 286 -18.72 -19.82 -6.04
N ILE A 287 -17.70 -19.67 -6.90
CA ILE A 287 -16.33 -19.32 -6.51
C ILE A 287 -15.79 -18.04 -7.17
N LEU A 288 -16.67 -17.20 -7.75
CA LEU A 288 -16.23 -15.94 -8.36
C LEU A 288 -15.73 -14.93 -7.32
N ARG A 289 -16.34 -14.92 -6.13
CA ARG A 289 -15.98 -14.03 -5.03
C ARG A 289 -15.97 -14.84 -3.74
N VAL A 290 -14.78 -15.08 -3.22
CA VAL A 290 -14.53 -15.94 -2.06
C VAL A 290 -13.58 -15.27 -1.09
N HIS A 291 -13.66 -15.66 0.20
CA HIS A 291 -12.85 -15.08 1.27
C HIS A 291 -11.40 -15.58 1.26
N GLN A 292 -11.17 -16.77 0.71
CA GLN A 292 -9.82 -17.33 0.51
C GLN A 292 -9.69 -17.84 -0.93
N PHE A 293 -8.61 -17.44 -1.58
CA PHE A 293 -8.26 -17.87 -2.94
C PHE A 293 -6.74 -17.86 -3.12
N ASP A 294 -6.26 -18.49 -4.18
CA ASP A 294 -4.84 -18.50 -4.54
C ASP A 294 -4.57 -17.50 -5.66
N LYS A 295 -3.42 -16.84 -5.60
CA LYS A 295 -2.99 -15.88 -6.61
C LYS A 295 -1.50 -16.03 -6.94
N VAL A 296 -1.19 -15.99 -8.24
CA VAL A 296 0.16 -15.76 -8.73
C VAL A 296 0.26 -14.28 -9.11
N GLU A 297 1.18 -13.58 -8.50
CA GLU A 297 1.37 -12.13 -8.61
C GLU A 297 2.71 -11.81 -9.25
N MET A 298 2.75 -10.82 -10.13
CA MET A 298 3.98 -10.25 -10.67
C MET A 298 4.29 -8.92 -9.98
N VAL A 299 5.50 -8.77 -9.47
CA VAL A 299 5.99 -7.52 -8.88
C VAL A 299 7.29 -7.12 -9.57
N LEU A 300 7.31 -5.92 -10.12
CA LEU A 300 8.45 -5.40 -10.86
C LEU A 300 8.92 -4.09 -10.22
N PHE A 301 10.22 -4.01 -9.96
CA PHE A 301 10.90 -2.78 -9.57
C PHE A 301 11.69 -2.32 -10.79
N GLU A 302 11.26 -1.22 -11.40
CA GLU A 302 11.78 -0.69 -12.66
C GLU A 302 12.36 0.72 -12.46
N LYS A 303 13.13 1.16 -13.42
CA LYS A 303 13.56 2.57 -13.48
C LYS A 303 12.37 3.45 -13.86
N PRO A 304 12.34 4.70 -13.40
CA PRO A 304 11.31 5.67 -13.80
C PRO A 304 11.26 5.90 -15.31
#